data_183fe0b33f02b045ff13fe946be65777
#
_entry.id   183fe0b33f02b045ff13fe946be65777
#
_cell.length_a   1.000
_cell.length_b   1.000
_cell.length_c   1.000
_cell.angle_alpha   90.00
_cell.angle_beta   90.00
_cell.angle_gamma   90.00
#
_symmetry.space_group_name_H-M   'P 1'
#
loop_
_entity.id
_entity.type
_entity.pdbx_description
1 polymer ?
#
loop_
_entity_poly.entity_id
_entity_poly.type
_entity_poly.pdbx_seq_one_letter_code
_entity_poly.pdbx_strand_id
1 'polypeptide(L)'
;MTRSRLDPSFRVSALALAGVLTTGTWTRALHAQRERVTVRVEALGSTDVSLPVGTTARDAFAQQSIQAYVGHRFVRDQGNTIVVVGGLARVVRAALPRERAQQFDAFTTLNVVAADLMVLRSIGTKHTVVGVLRPGFYGETFRVEGAAFVDRIVSARTTIGAGLSYASSFGKLLPIPVLHVVSRPSRRVLIDALLPARGDVWWMPRKGLDVGLNASLIGANYGLPEAQRVAGGDALWLANATVGPQVRWAPRGGKLQLTAEAGMTVLRRLEYARGGRSVADLAPGNVPFVRLGAQRLF
;
A
#
# COMPACT_ATOMS: atom_id res chain seq x y z
N MET A 1 19.54 -33.70 20.63
CA MET A 1 18.54 -32.59 20.54
C MET A 1 18.98 -31.65 19.42
N THR A 2 18.57 -31.94 18.21
CA THR A 2 18.86 -31.11 17.00
C THR A 2 17.96 -29.88 17.03
N ARG A 3 18.53 -28.71 17.29
CA ARG A 3 17.84 -27.45 17.11
C ARG A 3 17.50 -27.32 15.63
N SER A 4 16.25 -27.54 15.27
CA SER A 4 15.74 -27.19 13.93
C SER A 4 15.89 -25.67 13.77
N ARG A 5 16.94 -25.24 13.06
CA ARG A 5 17.04 -23.85 12.60
C ARG A 5 15.86 -23.64 11.66
N LEU A 6 14.89 -22.88 12.10
CA LEU A 6 13.79 -22.39 11.26
C LEU A 6 14.42 -21.79 10.00
N ASP A 7 13.95 -22.25 8.85
CA ASP A 7 14.39 -21.75 7.54
C ASP A 7 14.28 -20.22 7.56
N PRO A 8 15.39 -19.49 7.35
CA PRO A 8 15.40 -18.05 7.34
C PRO A 8 14.39 -17.44 6.34
N SER A 9 13.98 -18.19 5.31
CA SER A 9 12.99 -17.75 4.33
C SER A 9 11.59 -17.49 4.93
N PHE A 10 11.25 -18.12 6.07
CA PHE A 10 9.96 -17.92 6.75
C PHE A 10 9.87 -16.63 7.56
N ARG A 11 11.00 -16.11 8.06
CA ARG A 11 11.03 -14.81 8.76
C ARG A 11 10.85 -13.60 7.82
N VAL A 12 10.96 -13.84 6.51
CA VAL A 12 10.84 -12.82 5.46
C VAL A 12 9.38 -12.37 5.26
N SER A 13 8.44 -13.24 5.52
CA SER A 13 7.02 -13.01 5.21
C SER A 13 6.38 -11.93 6.08
N ALA A 14 6.76 -11.82 7.34
CA ALA A 14 6.23 -10.82 8.24
C ALA A 14 6.65 -9.37 7.86
N LEU A 15 7.74 -9.20 7.12
CA LEU A 15 8.21 -7.90 6.64
C LEU A 15 7.52 -7.43 5.34
N ALA A 16 6.78 -8.31 4.67
CA ALA A 16 5.93 -7.93 3.55
C ALA A 16 4.88 -6.86 3.93
N LEU A 17 4.61 -6.73 5.20
CA LEU A 17 3.53 -5.91 5.73
C LEU A 17 3.81 -4.42 5.88
N ALA A 18 5.05 -4.00 6.14
CA ALA A 18 5.36 -2.57 6.09
C ALA A 18 5.08 -1.98 4.70
N GLY A 19 5.18 -2.85 3.67
CA GLY A 19 4.72 -2.53 2.33
C GLY A 19 3.22 -2.41 2.16
N VAL A 20 2.38 -3.00 3.01
CA VAL A 20 0.93 -3.01 2.83
C VAL A 20 0.29 -1.67 3.13
N LEU A 21 0.75 -0.99 4.13
CA LEU A 21 0.37 0.41 4.34
C LEU A 21 1.04 1.33 3.33
N THR A 22 2.12 0.88 2.65
CA THR A 22 2.88 1.66 1.66
C THR A 22 2.84 1.12 0.24
N THR A 23 1.97 0.15 -0.09
CA THR A 23 1.90 -0.42 -1.44
C THR A 23 3.16 -1.13 -1.94
N GLY A 24 3.15 -2.45 -1.94
CA GLY A 24 3.95 -3.25 -2.86
C GLY A 24 5.07 -4.11 -2.31
N THR A 25 4.97 -5.33 -2.66
CA THR A 25 5.95 -6.38 -2.98
C THR A 25 7.25 -6.50 -2.17
N TRP A 26 7.26 -7.43 -1.20
CA TRP A 26 8.39 -7.65 -0.32
C TRP A 26 8.57 -9.11 0.03
N THR A 27 9.35 -9.90 -0.66
CA THR A 27 9.46 -11.30 -0.25
C THR A 27 10.83 -11.97 -0.28
N ARG A 28 11.92 -11.35 -0.68
CA ARG A 28 13.18 -12.12 -0.77
C ARG A 28 14.47 -11.50 -0.27
N ALA A 29 14.50 -10.22 0.08
CA ALA A 29 15.77 -9.52 0.26
C ALA A 29 16.13 -9.16 1.71
N LEU A 30 15.46 -9.72 2.70
CA LEU A 30 15.50 -9.20 4.07
C LEU A 30 16.64 -9.67 4.96
N HIS A 31 17.41 -10.66 4.53
CA HIS A 31 18.40 -11.28 5.42
C HIS A 31 19.75 -10.57 5.49
N ALA A 32 20.07 -9.68 4.55
CA ALA A 32 21.37 -9.06 4.48
C ALA A 32 21.39 -7.52 4.41
N GLN A 33 20.21 -6.88 4.30
CA GLN A 33 20.22 -5.47 3.92
C GLN A 33 19.65 -4.59 5.04
N ARG A 34 20.39 -3.54 5.40
CA ARG A 34 20.08 -2.62 6.49
C ARG A 34 19.22 -1.44 6.05
N GLU A 35 19.38 -1.01 4.81
CA GLU A 35 18.74 0.20 4.28
C GLU A 35 18.00 -0.06 2.98
N ARG A 36 17.00 0.74 2.70
CA ARG A 36 16.15 0.58 1.56
C ARG A 36 15.56 1.89 1.07
N VAL A 37 15.62 2.08 -0.23
CA VAL A 37 14.91 3.14 -0.94
C VAL A 37 13.96 2.54 -1.95
N THR A 38 12.73 3.02 -1.98
CA THR A 38 11.72 2.62 -2.97
C THR A 38 11.13 3.86 -3.61
N VAL A 39 11.00 3.84 -4.92
CA VAL A 39 10.24 4.83 -5.68
C VAL A 39 9.16 4.10 -6.48
N ARG A 40 7.96 4.64 -6.50
CA ARG A 40 6.83 4.10 -7.23
C ARG A 40 6.08 5.20 -7.94
N VAL A 41 5.71 4.96 -9.18
CA VAL A 41 4.89 5.83 -10.01
C VAL A 41 3.65 5.05 -10.43
N GLU A 42 2.50 5.68 -10.38
CA GLU A 42 1.22 5.11 -10.79
C GLU A 42 0.49 6.12 -11.67
N ALA A 43 -0.11 5.64 -12.74
CA ALA A 43 -1.04 6.39 -13.57
C ALA A 43 -2.33 5.59 -13.73
N LEU A 44 -3.46 6.23 -13.45
CA LEU A 44 -4.79 5.72 -13.74
C LEU A 44 -5.34 6.45 -14.96
N GLY A 45 -6.01 5.74 -15.85
CA GLY A 45 -6.68 6.31 -17.01
C GLY A 45 -7.73 7.33 -16.62
N SER A 46 -8.18 8.10 -17.61
CA SER A 46 -9.28 9.05 -17.42
C SER A 46 -10.64 8.33 -17.46
N THR A 47 -11.59 8.85 -16.71
CA THR A 47 -12.99 8.43 -16.72
C THR A 47 -13.90 9.63 -16.53
N ASP A 48 -15.13 9.52 -17.03
CA ASP A 48 -16.15 10.54 -16.78
C ASP A 48 -16.57 10.54 -15.32
N VAL A 49 -16.71 11.72 -14.75
CA VAL A 49 -17.23 11.96 -13.40
C VAL A 49 -18.44 12.88 -13.49
N SER A 50 -19.55 12.47 -12.93
CA SER A 50 -20.73 13.34 -12.77
C SER A 50 -20.54 14.21 -11.52
N LEU A 51 -20.64 15.51 -11.69
CA LEU A 51 -20.48 16.48 -10.60
C LEU A 51 -21.83 16.70 -9.89
N PRO A 52 -21.85 16.84 -8.55
CA PRO A 52 -23.08 16.85 -7.75
C PRO A 52 -23.90 18.13 -7.85
N VAL A 53 -23.43 19.20 -8.48
CA VAL A 53 -24.12 20.51 -8.48
C VAL A 53 -24.54 20.87 -9.90
N GLY A 54 -25.80 20.54 -10.26
CA GLY A 54 -26.58 21.19 -11.33
C GLY A 54 -25.98 21.21 -12.74
N THR A 55 -24.84 20.59 -12.98
CA THR A 55 -24.18 20.57 -14.27
C THR A 55 -24.36 19.20 -14.92
N THR A 56 -24.95 19.18 -16.11
CA THR A 56 -25.10 18.00 -16.97
C THR A 56 -23.79 17.55 -17.60
N ALA A 57 -22.66 18.09 -17.17
CA ALA A 57 -21.38 17.87 -17.78
C ALA A 57 -20.65 16.67 -17.15
N ARG A 58 -20.26 15.75 -18.00
CA ARG A 58 -19.34 14.66 -17.68
C ARG A 58 -17.92 15.16 -17.89
N ASP A 59 -17.13 15.18 -16.85
CA ASP A 59 -15.73 15.57 -16.94
C ASP A 59 -14.81 14.36 -16.86
N ALA A 60 -13.75 14.36 -17.66
CA ALA A 60 -12.74 13.32 -17.61
C ALA A 60 -11.86 13.50 -16.36
N PHE A 61 -11.78 12.46 -15.53
CA PHE A 61 -10.98 12.44 -14.31
C PHE A 61 -9.80 11.49 -14.46
N ALA A 62 -8.59 12.02 -14.45
CA ALA A 62 -7.36 11.24 -14.45
C ALA A 62 -6.63 11.39 -13.12
N GLN A 63 -5.96 10.32 -12.69
CA GLN A 63 -5.18 10.31 -11.46
C GLN A 63 -3.77 9.79 -11.72
N GLN A 64 -2.80 10.49 -11.17
CA GLN A 64 -1.39 10.09 -11.17
C GLN A 64 -0.86 10.15 -9.75
N SER A 65 0.05 9.26 -9.39
CA SER A 65 0.73 9.35 -8.11
C SER A 65 2.21 9.00 -8.24
N ILE A 66 3.02 9.69 -7.45
CA ILE A 66 4.41 9.33 -7.20
C ILE A 66 4.60 9.13 -5.71
N GLN A 67 5.31 8.08 -5.35
CA GLN A 67 5.60 7.74 -3.97
C GLN A 67 7.07 7.42 -3.82
N ALA A 68 7.70 7.97 -2.80
CA ALA A 68 9.04 7.64 -2.37
C ALA A 68 9.00 7.12 -0.93
N TYR A 69 9.81 6.13 -0.64
CA TYR A 69 9.99 5.57 0.70
C TYR A 69 11.47 5.34 0.96
N VAL A 70 11.91 5.67 2.17
CA VAL A 70 13.23 5.32 2.69
C VAL A 70 13.04 4.66 4.05
N GLY A 71 13.79 3.59 4.32
CA GLY A 71 13.70 2.89 5.60
C GLY A 71 15.00 2.21 5.99
N HIS A 72 15.23 2.15 7.29
CA HIS A 72 16.35 1.47 7.92
C HIS A 72 15.86 0.39 8.86
N ARG A 73 16.55 -0.75 8.86
CA ARG A 73 16.21 -1.94 9.64
C ARG A 73 17.21 -2.16 10.75
N PHE A 74 16.71 -2.33 11.95
CA PHE A 74 17.46 -2.74 13.13
C PHE A 74 17.08 -4.17 13.50
N VAL A 75 18.06 -4.99 13.85
CA VAL A 75 17.84 -6.36 14.31
C VAL A 75 18.38 -6.46 15.75
N ARG A 76 17.54 -6.92 16.65
CA ARG A 76 17.85 -7.09 18.08
C ARG A 76 17.53 -8.50 18.54
N ASP A 77 17.95 -8.83 19.75
CA ASP A 77 17.65 -10.09 20.45
C ASP A 77 17.99 -11.32 19.60
N GLN A 78 19.18 -11.33 19.02
CA GLN A 78 19.67 -12.42 18.14
C GLN A 78 18.72 -12.72 16.95
N GLY A 79 18.02 -11.68 16.46
CA GLY A 79 17.09 -11.78 15.35
C GLY A 79 15.64 -12.06 15.74
N ASN A 80 15.30 -12.12 17.02
CA ASN A 80 13.93 -12.30 17.47
C ASN A 80 13.09 -11.03 17.36
N THR A 81 13.75 -9.86 17.40
CA THR A 81 13.09 -8.57 17.24
C THR A 81 13.68 -7.83 16.04
N ILE A 82 12.82 -7.38 15.15
CA ILE A 82 13.17 -6.54 14.01
C ILE A 82 12.37 -5.24 14.14
N VAL A 83 13.08 -4.13 14.08
CA VAL A 83 12.47 -2.79 14.06
C VAL A 83 12.81 -2.14 12.72
N VAL A 84 11.83 -1.61 12.03
CA VAL A 84 12.02 -0.82 10.82
C VAL A 84 11.52 0.59 11.10
N VAL A 85 12.38 1.57 10.85
CA VAL A 85 12.04 2.99 10.91
C VAL A 85 12.18 3.55 9.51
N GLY A 86 11.19 4.29 9.05
CA GLY A 86 11.19 4.82 7.71
C GLY A 86 10.42 6.11 7.55
N GLY A 87 10.46 6.64 6.36
CA GLY A 87 9.71 7.81 5.93
C GLY A 87 9.08 7.58 4.57
N LEU A 88 7.89 8.11 4.39
CA LEU A 88 7.08 8.05 3.19
C LEU A 88 6.75 9.45 2.72
N ALA A 89 6.96 9.71 1.45
CA ALA A 89 6.39 10.87 0.76
C ALA A 89 5.58 10.39 -0.43
N ARG A 90 4.36 10.87 -0.58
CA ARG A 90 3.48 10.56 -1.70
C ARG A 90 2.80 11.83 -2.19
N VAL A 91 2.78 12.00 -3.50
CA VAL A 91 2.04 13.04 -4.17
C VAL A 91 1.01 12.37 -5.08
N VAL A 92 -0.24 12.72 -4.94
CA VAL A 92 -1.32 12.30 -5.83
C VAL A 92 -1.81 13.51 -6.57
N ARG A 93 -1.71 13.48 -7.89
CA ARG A 93 -2.24 14.50 -8.77
C ARG A 93 -3.51 13.97 -9.42
N ALA A 94 -4.60 14.67 -9.21
CA ALA A 94 -5.86 14.40 -9.84
C ALA A 94 -6.14 15.55 -10.82
N ALA A 95 -6.38 15.23 -12.08
CA ALA A 95 -6.54 16.23 -13.13
C ALA A 95 -7.98 16.17 -13.66
N LEU A 96 -8.66 17.31 -13.58
CA LEU A 96 -9.85 17.61 -14.38
C LEU A 96 -9.44 18.31 -15.68
N PRO A 97 -10.26 18.27 -16.75
CA PRO A 97 -10.01 19.05 -17.96
C PRO A 97 -9.84 20.54 -17.65
N ARG A 98 -8.90 21.18 -18.35
CA ARG A 98 -8.49 22.60 -18.11
C ARG A 98 -9.63 23.60 -18.09
N GLU A 99 -10.67 23.39 -18.88
CA GLU A 99 -11.81 24.32 -18.98
C GLU A 99 -12.59 24.46 -17.67
N ARG A 100 -12.43 23.48 -16.75
CA ARG A 100 -13.13 23.46 -15.46
C ARG A 100 -12.23 23.33 -14.26
N ALA A 101 -10.92 23.23 -14.44
CA ALA A 101 -9.95 23.22 -13.35
C ALA A 101 -10.08 24.44 -12.44
N GLN A 102 -10.52 25.58 -12.97
CA GLN A 102 -10.78 26.78 -12.20
C GLN A 102 -11.95 26.65 -11.20
N GLN A 103 -12.90 25.74 -11.44
CA GLN A 103 -14.01 25.48 -10.52
C GLN A 103 -13.69 24.39 -9.48
N PHE A 104 -12.62 23.61 -9.73
CA PHE A 104 -12.25 22.43 -8.93
C PHE A 104 -10.75 22.35 -8.69
N ASP A 105 -10.10 23.45 -8.34
CA ASP A 105 -8.68 23.49 -7.93
C ASP A 105 -8.35 22.50 -6.80
N ALA A 106 -9.37 22.08 -6.06
CA ALA A 106 -9.31 21.08 -5.03
C ALA A 106 -8.69 19.74 -5.45
N PHE A 107 -8.73 19.41 -6.73
CA PHE A 107 -8.24 18.14 -7.24
C PHE A 107 -6.78 18.16 -7.71
N THR A 108 -6.09 19.26 -7.63
CA THR A 108 -4.80 19.36 -8.33
C THR A 108 -3.66 18.60 -7.66
N THR A 109 -3.55 18.61 -6.34
CA THR A 109 -2.40 17.97 -5.68
C THR A 109 -2.72 17.61 -4.23
N LEU A 110 -2.58 16.34 -3.88
CA LEU A 110 -2.76 15.80 -2.54
C LEU A 110 -1.45 15.19 -2.07
N ASN A 111 -0.95 15.61 -0.92
CA ASN A 111 0.34 15.20 -0.40
C ASN A 111 0.18 14.31 0.84
N VAL A 112 1.07 13.33 0.98
CA VAL A 112 1.28 12.58 2.22
C VAL A 112 2.75 12.65 2.57
N VAL A 113 3.04 13.01 3.80
CA VAL A 113 4.37 12.87 4.40
C VAL A 113 4.20 12.18 5.74
N ALA A 114 4.76 11.00 5.89
CA ALA A 114 4.58 10.17 7.07
C ALA A 114 5.88 9.49 7.49
N ALA A 115 6.01 9.24 8.79
CA ALA A 115 7.00 8.33 9.33
C ALA A 115 6.39 6.93 9.47
N ASP A 116 7.20 5.90 9.30
CA ASP A 116 6.82 4.51 9.53
C ASP A 116 7.65 3.92 10.66
N LEU A 117 6.98 3.34 11.64
CA LEU A 117 7.59 2.49 12.65
C LEU A 117 6.96 1.12 12.55
N MET A 118 7.75 0.09 12.32
CA MET A 118 7.30 -1.30 12.35
C MET A 118 8.14 -2.10 13.32
N VAL A 119 7.48 -2.93 14.11
CA VAL A 119 8.10 -3.88 15.03
C VAL A 119 7.58 -5.28 14.72
N LEU A 120 8.51 -6.21 14.52
CA LEU A 120 8.23 -7.63 14.42
C LEU A 120 8.94 -8.33 15.57
N ARG A 121 8.20 -9.09 16.33
CA ARG A 121 8.75 -9.87 17.45
C ARG A 121 8.31 -11.32 17.38
N SER A 122 9.28 -12.22 17.29
CA SER A 122 9.03 -13.65 17.38
C SER A 122 8.76 -14.05 18.83
N ILE A 123 7.67 -14.75 19.06
CA ILE A 123 7.26 -15.30 20.37
C ILE A 123 7.29 -16.82 20.25
N GLY A 124 8.29 -17.44 20.90
CA GLY A 124 8.56 -18.85 20.72
C GLY A 124 8.96 -19.19 19.29
N THR A 125 8.58 -20.38 18.82
CA THR A 125 9.00 -20.89 17.50
C THR A 125 7.94 -20.75 16.42
N LYS A 126 6.69 -20.43 16.79
CA LYS A 126 5.55 -20.47 15.85
C LYS A 126 4.80 -19.16 15.70
N HIS A 127 5.00 -18.19 16.57
CA HIS A 127 4.24 -16.95 16.54
C HIS A 127 5.15 -15.76 16.28
N THR A 128 4.63 -14.78 15.55
CA THR A 128 5.25 -13.46 15.35
C THR A 128 4.20 -12.38 15.56
N VAL A 129 4.47 -11.46 16.47
CA VAL A 129 3.65 -10.24 16.63
C VAL A 129 4.20 -9.19 15.69
N VAL A 130 3.32 -8.53 14.98
CA VAL A 130 3.63 -7.43 14.09
C VAL A 130 2.84 -6.21 14.54
N GLY A 131 3.55 -5.10 14.75
CA GLY A 131 2.98 -3.79 15.01
C GLY A 131 3.49 -2.80 13.97
N VAL A 132 2.61 -1.98 13.42
CA VAL A 132 2.95 -0.89 12.50
C VAL A 132 2.27 0.38 12.97
N LEU A 133 3.01 1.48 12.99
CA LEU A 133 2.51 2.81 13.31
C LEU A 133 3.00 3.79 12.25
N ARG A 134 2.09 4.60 11.74
CA ARG A 134 2.36 5.60 10.71
C ARG A 134 1.76 6.96 11.08
N PRO A 135 2.45 7.77 11.87
CA PRO A 135 2.10 9.18 12.04
C PRO A 135 2.49 9.97 10.79
N GLY A 136 1.64 10.91 10.38
CA GLY A 136 1.96 11.74 9.22
C GLY A 136 0.93 12.80 8.91
N PHE A 137 1.28 13.66 7.97
CA PHE A 137 0.38 14.64 7.38
C PHE A 137 -0.19 14.10 6.08
N TYR A 138 -1.50 14.14 5.98
CA TYR A 138 -2.30 13.75 4.81
C TYR A 138 -3.03 15.02 4.33
N GLY A 139 -2.47 15.70 3.34
CA GLY A 139 -2.81 17.10 3.09
C GLY A 139 -2.47 17.97 4.31
N GLU A 140 -3.42 18.74 4.80
CA GLU A 140 -3.23 19.60 5.98
C GLU A 140 -3.53 18.91 7.33
N THR A 141 -3.99 17.66 7.32
CA THR A 141 -4.40 16.99 8.56
C THR A 141 -3.36 16.01 9.04
N PHE A 142 -2.90 16.18 10.29
CA PHE A 142 -2.09 15.17 10.97
C PHE A 142 -2.95 13.96 11.34
N ARG A 143 -2.45 12.76 11.09
CA ARG A 143 -3.11 11.49 11.38
C ARG A 143 -2.12 10.44 11.83
N VAL A 144 -2.64 9.45 12.52
CA VAL A 144 -1.90 8.25 12.90
C VAL A 144 -2.66 7.05 12.35
N GLU A 145 -2.04 6.35 11.43
CA GLU A 145 -2.51 5.04 10.95
C GLU A 145 -1.67 3.94 11.58
N GLY A 146 -2.20 2.73 11.63
CA GLY A 146 -1.46 1.62 12.18
C GLY A 146 -2.12 0.27 11.95
N ALA A 147 -1.39 -0.79 12.32
CA ALA A 147 -1.89 -2.15 12.31
C ALA A 147 -1.19 -2.97 13.39
N ALA A 148 -1.90 -3.90 13.97
CA ALA A 148 -1.33 -4.91 14.86
C ALA A 148 -1.98 -6.26 14.59
N PHE A 149 -1.17 -7.31 14.44
CA PHE A 149 -1.65 -8.67 14.23
C PHE A 149 -0.63 -9.70 14.70
N VAL A 150 -1.11 -10.91 14.84
CA VAL A 150 -0.30 -12.08 15.25
C VAL A 150 -0.32 -13.09 14.12
N ASP A 151 0.85 -13.42 13.63
CA ASP A 151 1.09 -14.50 12.69
C ASP A 151 1.40 -15.81 13.42
N ARG A 152 0.86 -16.90 12.92
CA ARG A 152 1.16 -18.26 13.36
C ARG A 152 1.67 -19.10 12.20
N ILE A 153 2.80 -19.77 12.39
CA ILE A 153 3.31 -20.77 11.46
C ILE A 153 2.48 -22.03 11.65
N VAL A 154 1.61 -22.34 10.68
CA VAL A 154 0.73 -23.52 10.71
C VAL A 154 1.37 -24.72 10.03
N SER A 155 2.30 -24.50 9.10
CA SER A 155 3.11 -25.54 8.45
C SER A 155 4.47 -24.98 8.02
N ALA A 156 5.37 -25.85 7.53
CA ALA A 156 6.65 -25.42 6.98
C ALA A 156 6.51 -24.48 5.77
N ARG A 157 5.32 -24.36 5.19
CA ARG A 157 5.06 -23.56 3.97
C ARG A 157 3.97 -22.53 4.14
N THR A 158 3.30 -22.46 5.28
CA THR A 158 2.13 -21.61 5.47
C THR A 158 2.16 -20.93 6.82
N THR A 159 1.96 -19.62 6.79
CA THR A 159 1.73 -18.76 7.95
C THR A 159 0.37 -18.11 7.79
N ILE A 160 -0.41 -18.06 8.85
CA ILE A 160 -1.71 -17.39 8.90
C ILE A 160 -1.69 -16.46 10.11
N GLY A 161 -2.18 -15.27 9.94
CA GLY A 161 -2.28 -14.26 10.99
C GLY A 161 -3.60 -13.52 10.98
N ALA A 162 -3.96 -12.95 12.11
CA ALA A 162 -5.13 -12.13 12.26
C ALA A 162 -4.86 -10.94 13.19
N GLY A 163 -5.58 -9.85 12.98
CA GLY A 163 -5.44 -8.64 13.78
C GLY A 163 -6.36 -7.51 13.35
N LEU A 164 -5.95 -6.30 13.66
CA LEU A 164 -6.69 -5.08 13.33
C LEU A 164 -5.76 -4.09 12.64
N SER A 165 -6.31 -3.34 11.70
CA SER A 165 -5.69 -2.17 11.08
C SER A 165 -6.58 -0.96 11.33
N TYR A 166 -5.98 0.16 11.67
CA TYR A 166 -6.61 1.47 11.73
C TYR A 166 -6.01 2.33 10.62
N ALA A 167 -6.68 2.33 9.48
CA ALA A 167 -6.16 2.93 8.26
C ALA A 167 -7.28 3.51 7.40
N SER A 168 -6.91 4.43 6.52
CA SER A 168 -7.81 5.09 5.57
C SER A 168 -7.94 4.36 4.23
N SER A 169 -7.69 3.06 4.19
CA SER A 169 -7.68 2.27 2.94
C SER A 169 -9.00 2.33 2.15
N PHE A 170 -10.13 2.57 2.83
CA PHE A 170 -11.44 2.81 2.21
C PHE A 170 -11.80 4.29 2.10
N GLY A 171 -10.80 5.18 2.18
CA GLY A 171 -11.02 6.62 2.24
C GLY A 171 -11.34 7.15 3.64
N LYS A 172 -12.04 6.38 4.47
CA LYS A 172 -12.34 6.70 5.87
C LYS A 172 -11.32 6.05 6.80
N LEU A 173 -10.96 6.75 7.88
CA LEU A 173 -10.09 6.20 8.92
C LEU A 173 -10.94 5.31 9.84
N LEU A 174 -10.83 4.01 9.67
CA LEU A 174 -11.66 3.00 10.34
C LEU A 174 -10.81 1.86 10.91
N PRO A 175 -11.22 1.25 12.04
CA PRO A 175 -10.68 -0.03 12.46
C PRO A 175 -11.21 -1.13 11.52
N ILE A 176 -10.30 -1.89 10.92
CA ILE A 176 -10.59 -2.92 9.93
C ILE A 176 -9.95 -4.22 10.40
N PRO A 177 -10.70 -5.33 10.55
CA PRO A 177 -10.10 -6.64 10.78
C PRO A 177 -9.19 -7.01 9.61
N VAL A 178 -8.04 -7.58 9.91
CA VAL A 178 -7.08 -8.03 8.90
C VAL A 178 -6.81 -9.51 9.05
N LEU A 179 -6.70 -10.19 7.92
CA LEU A 179 -6.26 -11.58 7.80
C LEU A 179 -4.98 -11.61 6.96
N HIS A 180 -3.90 -12.12 7.53
CA HIS A 180 -2.63 -12.29 6.84
C HIS A 180 -2.41 -13.75 6.48
N VAL A 181 -2.09 -14.04 5.23
CA VAL A 181 -1.81 -15.38 4.74
C VAL A 181 -0.56 -15.34 3.88
N VAL A 182 0.44 -16.11 4.26
CA VAL A 182 1.60 -16.37 3.40
C VAL A 182 1.70 -17.87 3.19
N SER A 183 1.67 -18.31 1.94
CA SER A 183 1.75 -19.72 1.59
C SER A 183 2.67 -19.95 0.40
N ARG A 184 3.44 -21.05 0.47
CA ARG A 184 4.31 -21.52 -0.62
C ARG A 184 3.93 -22.94 -1.00
N PRO A 185 2.81 -23.12 -1.74
CA PRO A 185 2.35 -24.46 -2.12
C PRO A 185 3.40 -25.20 -2.94
N SER A 186 4.26 -24.50 -3.65
CA SER A 186 5.43 -25.07 -4.33
C SER A 186 6.67 -24.17 -4.22
N ARG A 187 7.83 -24.67 -4.68
CA ARG A 187 9.07 -23.86 -4.73
C ARG A 187 8.97 -22.66 -5.70
N ARG A 188 8.02 -22.70 -6.63
CA ARG A 188 7.83 -21.67 -7.66
C ARG A 188 6.62 -20.79 -7.44
N VAL A 189 5.76 -21.09 -6.46
CA VAL A 189 4.54 -20.33 -6.20
C VAL A 189 4.58 -19.75 -4.80
N LEU A 190 4.26 -18.47 -4.68
CA LEU A 190 4.06 -17.76 -3.44
C LEU A 190 2.70 -17.06 -3.47
N ILE A 191 1.93 -17.25 -2.44
CA ILE A 191 0.72 -16.49 -2.15
C ILE A 191 1.04 -15.63 -0.94
N ASP A 192 0.77 -14.33 -1.03
CA ASP A 192 0.98 -13.36 0.03
C ASP A 192 -0.23 -12.42 0.06
N ALA A 193 -1.04 -12.52 1.09
CA ALA A 193 -2.27 -11.74 1.19
C ALA A 193 -2.40 -11.13 2.58
N LEU A 194 -2.73 -9.85 2.63
CA LEU A 194 -3.23 -9.14 3.80
C LEU A 194 -4.60 -8.57 3.47
N LEU A 195 -5.62 -9.32 3.75
CA LEU A 195 -6.99 -8.97 3.43
C LEU A 195 -7.56 -7.99 4.48
N PRO A 196 -8.35 -6.98 4.05
CA PRO A 196 -8.79 -6.75 2.66
C PRO A 196 -7.84 -5.86 1.83
N ALA A 197 -6.68 -5.49 2.35
CA ALA A 197 -5.83 -4.46 1.73
C ALA A 197 -5.09 -4.93 0.48
N ARG A 198 -4.63 -6.19 0.44
CA ARG A 198 -3.85 -6.71 -0.68
C ARG A 198 -3.87 -8.23 -0.78
N GLY A 199 -3.78 -8.74 -2.02
CA GLY A 199 -3.49 -10.13 -2.31
C GLY A 199 -2.55 -10.24 -3.51
N ASP A 200 -1.49 -11.05 -3.37
CA ASP A 200 -0.52 -11.33 -4.41
C ASP A 200 -0.40 -12.82 -4.63
N VAL A 201 -0.39 -13.24 -5.87
CA VAL A 201 -0.01 -14.59 -6.28
C VAL A 201 1.16 -14.47 -7.23
N TRP A 202 2.28 -15.07 -6.87
CA TRP A 202 3.53 -15.03 -7.64
C TRP A 202 3.91 -16.40 -8.17
N TRP A 203 4.26 -16.46 -9.44
CA TRP A 203 4.98 -17.55 -10.06
C TRP A 203 6.43 -17.13 -10.33
N MET A 204 7.39 -17.95 -9.92
CA MET A 204 8.83 -17.70 -9.97
C MET A 204 9.47 -18.66 -10.96
N PRO A 205 9.39 -18.40 -12.28
CA PRO A 205 9.93 -19.31 -13.31
C PRO A 205 11.44 -19.47 -13.24
N ARG A 206 12.14 -18.42 -12.90
CA ARG A 206 13.61 -18.41 -12.76
C ARG A 206 14.07 -17.42 -11.68
N LYS A 207 15.29 -17.57 -11.22
CA LYS A 207 15.90 -16.66 -10.25
C LYS A 207 15.90 -15.22 -10.77
N GLY A 208 15.37 -14.31 -9.97
CA GLY A 208 15.32 -12.87 -10.26
C GLY A 208 14.17 -12.44 -11.18
N LEU A 209 13.28 -13.34 -11.60
CA LEU A 209 12.08 -13.00 -12.33
C LEU A 209 10.88 -13.64 -11.64
N ASP A 210 9.92 -12.83 -11.23
CA ASP A 210 8.64 -13.25 -10.67
C ASP A 210 7.52 -12.62 -11.50
N VAL A 211 6.53 -13.42 -11.86
CA VAL A 211 5.34 -12.99 -12.60
C VAL A 211 4.13 -13.33 -11.74
N GLY A 212 3.13 -12.49 -11.71
CA GLY A 212 2.01 -12.75 -10.82
C GLY A 212 0.76 -11.93 -11.10
N LEU A 213 -0.19 -12.07 -10.19
CA LEU A 213 -1.40 -11.27 -10.14
C LEU A 213 -1.41 -10.50 -8.80
N ASN A 214 -1.83 -9.26 -8.86
CA ASN A 214 -2.07 -8.42 -7.69
C ASN A 214 -3.53 -7.99 -7.64
N ALA A 215 -4.08 -7.97 -6.43
CA ALA A 215 -5.27 -7.21 -6.10
C ALA A 215 -4.94 -6.31 -4.92
N SER A 216 -5.22 -5.03 -5.00
CA SER A 216 -4.90 -4.09 -3.93
C SER A 216 -5.97 -3.02 -3.74
N LEU A 217 -6.22 -2.67 -2.48
CA LEU A 217 -7.05 -1.55 -2.08
C LEU A 217 -6.14 -0.45 -1.54
N ILE A 218 -6.17 0.69 -2.20
CA ILE A 218 -5.36 1.86 -1.86
C ILE A 218 -6.30 3.02 -1.59
N GLY A 219 -6.28 3.52 -0.36
CA GLY A 219 -7.07 4.66 0.02
C GLY A 219 -6.27 5.63 0.87
N ALA A 220 -6.80 6.83 0.96
CA ALA A 220 -6.32 7.84 1.88
C ALA A 220 -7.43 8.85 2.17
N ASN A 221 -7.33 9.48 3.32
CA ASN A 221 -8.19 10.55 3.74
C ASN A 221 -7.30 11.80 3.88
N TYR A 222 -7.54 12.80 3.06
CA TYR A 222 -6.75 14.02 2.98
C TYR A 222 -7.51 15.18 3.62
N GLY A 223 -6.85 15.97 4.47
CA GLY A 223 -7.33 17.28 4.86
C GLY A 223 -7.13 18.28 3.71
N LEU A 224 -8.13 19.08 3.42
CA LEU A 224 -8.10 20.03 2.33
C LEU A 224 -7.87 21.45 2.84
N PRO A 225 -6.93 22.20 2.21
CA PRO A 225 -6.81 23.64 2.44
C PRO A 225 -8.10 24.37 2.02
N GLU A 226 -8.34 25.51 2.61
CA GLU A 226 -9.59 26.27 2.39
C GLU A 226 -9.88 26.54 0.91
N ALA A 227 -8.85 26.87 0.15
CA ALA A 227 -8.94 27.13 -1.30
C ALA A 227 -9.35 25.89 -2.12
N GLN A 228 -9.24 24.70 -1.54
CA GLN A 228 -9.55 23.41 -2.20
C GLN A 228 -10.84 22.76 -1.69
N ARG A 229 -11.62 23.44 -0.86
CA ARG A 229 -12.86 22.90 -0.31
C ARG A 229 -14.01 22.97 -1.30
N VAL A 230 -14.57 21.83 -1.64
CA VAL A 230 -15.76 21.71 -2.49
C VAL A 230 -16.98 21.49 -1.61
N ALA A 231 -18.07 22.21 -1.84
CA ALA A 231 -19.31 22.16 -1.06
C ALA A 231 -19.07 22.30 0.47
N GLY A 232 -18.01 23.04 0.87
CA GLY A 232 -17.62 23.21 2.27
C GLY A 232 -16.99 21.98 2.93
N GLY A 233 -16.61 20.96 2.16
CA GLY A 233 -15.89 19.78 2.65
C GLY A 233 -14.46 20.13 3.08
N ASP A 234 -14.06 19.70 4.26
CA ASP A 234 -12.74 19.91 4.85
C ASP A 234 -11.81 18.69 4.65
N ALA A 235 -12.36 17.60 4.16
CA ALA A 235 -11.62 16.37 3.88
C ALA A 235 -12.03 15.73 2.55
N LEU A 236 -11.08 15.09 1.89
CA LEU A 236 -11.28 14.25 0.70
C LEU A 236 -10.92 12.80 1.03
N TRP A 237 -11.87 11.91 0.86
CA TRP A 237 -11.69 10.46 0.98
C TRP A 237 -11.53 9.86 -0.40
N LEU A 238 -10.37 9.30 -0.65
CA LEU A 238 -10.01 8.66 -1.91
C LEU A 238 -9.77 7.18 -1.66
N ALA A 239 -10.41 6.31 -2.44
CA ALA A 239 -10.15 4.86 -2.41
C ALA A 239 -10.19 4.29 -3.82
N ASN A 240 -9.22 3.43 -4.15
CA ASN A 240 -9.13 2.70 -5.40
C ASN A 240 -8.81 1.23 -5.10
N ALA A 241 -9.64 0.31 -5.59
CA ALA A 241 -9.29 -1.10 -5.66
C ALA A 241 -8.83 -1.42 -7.08
N THR A 242 -7.70 -2.11 -7.19
CA THR A 242 -7.07 -2.44 -8.46
C THR A 242 -6.82 -3.93 -8.54
N VAL A 243 -6.89 -4.50 -9.76
CA VAL A 243 -6.51 -5.88 -10.04
C VAL A 243 -5.76 -5.93 -11.35
N GLY A 244 -4.66 -6.70 -11.41
CA GLY A 244 -3.90 -6.84 -12.64
C GLY A 244 -2.70 -7.76 -12.55
N PRO A 245 -2.16 -8.16 -13.70
CA PRO A 245 -0.87 -8.83 -13.81
C PRO A 245 0.26 -7.92 -13.37
N GLN A 246 1.28 -8.55 -12.79
CA GLN A 246 2.48 -7.87 -12.33
C GLN A 246 3.73 -8.68 -12.63
N VAL A 247 4.83 -7.98 -12.84
CA VAL A 247 6.17 -8.55 -13.04
C VAL A 247 7.13 -7.89 -12.08
N ARG A 248 8.00 -8.70 -11.50
CA ARG A 248 9.10 -8.26 -10.66
C ARG A 248 10.38 -8.83 -11.18
N TRP A 249 11.34 -7.96 -11.45
CA TRP A 249 12.64 -8.32 -11.95
C TRP A 249 13.75 -7.80 -11.04
N ALA A 250 14.60 -8.71 -10.59
CA ALA A 250 15.79 -8.42 -9.80
C ALA A 250 17.02 -8.91 -10.57
N PRO A 251 17.80 -8.00 -11.20
CA PRO A 251 19.02 -8.37 -11.92
C PRO A 251 20.06 -9.01 -11.00
N ARG A 252 21.10 -9.60 -11.58
CA ARG A 252 22.16 -10.27 -10.84
C ARG A 252 22.74 -9.37 -9.74
N GLY A 253 22.84 -9.91 -8.52
CA GLY A 253 23.29 -9.17 -7.34
C GLY A 253 22.15 -8.75 -6.39
N GLY A 254 20.89 -8.73 -6.83
CA GLY A 254 19.70 -8.56 -5.97
C GLY A 254 19.53 -7.20 -5.28
N LYS A 255 20.46 -6.26 -5.50
CA LYS A 255 20.40 -4.93 -4.88
C LYS A 255 19.38 -3.99 -5.52
N LEU A 256 19.05 -4.20 -6.79
CA LEU A 256 18.02 -3.47 -7.51
C LEU A 256 16.86 -4.42 -7.81
N GLN A 257 15.65 -3.95 -7.58
CA GLN A 257 14.43 -4.65 -7.97
C GLN A 257 13.52 -3.67 -8.71
N LEU A 258 13.06 -4.08 -9.89
CA LEU A 258 12.09 -3.34 -10.68
C LEU A 258 10.75 -4.07 -10.64
N THR A 259 9.66 -3.33 -10.61
CA THR A 259 8.30 -3.86 -10.67
C THR A 259 7.51 -3.12 -11.73
N ALA A 260 6.66 -3.87 -12.44
CA ALA A 260 5.68 -3.32 -13.35
C ALA A 260 4.35 -4.04 -13.12
N GLU A 261 3.29 -3.29 -13.11
CA GLU A 261 1.92 -3.78 -12.94
C GLU A 261 1.01 -3.00 -13.87
N ALA A 262 0.04 -3.67 -14.49
CA ALA A 262 -0.98 -3.03 -15.29
C ALA A 262 -2.29 -3.78 -15.05
N GLY A 263 -3.43 -3.12 -15.23
CA GLY A 263 -4.72 -3.76 -15.00
C GLY A 263 -5.87 -2.79 -15.01
N MET A 264 -6.91 -3.12 -14.25
CA MET A 264 -8.12 -2.32 -14.14
C MET A 264 -8.38 -1.95 -12.69
N THR A 265 -8.94 -0.78 -12.48
CA THR A 265 -9.61 -0.47 -11.23
C THR A 265 -10.96 -1.21 -11.21
N VAL A 266 -11.32 -1.78 -10.07
CA VAL A 266 -12.60 -2.49 -9.87
C VAL A 266 -13.51 -1.75 -8.89
N LEU A 267 -12.95 -0.79 -8.18
CA LEU A 267 -13.65 0.16 -7.32
C LEU A 267 -12.88 1.47 -7.32
N ARG A 268 -13.60 2.57 -7.50
CA ARG A 268 -13.07 3.93 -7.27
C ARG A 268 -14.09 4.71 -6.48
N ARG A 269 -13.61 5.41 -5.47
CA ARG A 269 -14.45 6.28 -4.65
C ARG A 269 -13.71 7.57 -4.35
N LEU A 270 -14.43 8.66 -4.51
CA LEU A 270 -13.98 10.00 -4.25
C LEU A 270 -15.08 10.73 -3.49
N GLU A 271 -14.87 11.02 -2.22
CA GLU A 271 -15.92 11.55 -1.36
C GLU A 271 -15.39 12.76 -0.60
N TYR A 272 -16.07 13.90 -0.74
CA TYR A 272 -15.84 15.06 0.11
C TYR A 272 -16.62 14.91 1.40
N ALA A 273 -15.97 15.23 2.50
CA ALA A 273 -16.54 15.16 3.81
C ALA A 273 -16.36 16.48 4.58
N ARG A 274 -17.31 16.78 5.46
CA ARG A 274 -17.26 17.88 6.43
C ARG A 274 -17.59 17.33 7.81
N GLY A 275 -16.67 17.51 8.77
CA GLY A 275 -16.86 16.97 10.11
C GLY A 275 -17.15 15.46 10.12
N GLY A 276 -16.56 14.69 9.20
CA GLY A 276 -16.77 13.25 9.08
C GLY A 276 -18.04 12.80 8.36
N ARG A 277 -18.87 13.73 7.87
CA ARG A 277 -20.08 13.44 7.08
C ARG A 277 -19.84 13.71 5.61
N SER A 278 -20.35 12.85 4.74
CA SER A 278 -20.30 13.05 3.29
C SER A 278 -21.11 14.28 2.88
N VAL A 279 -20.49 15.16 2.09
CA VAL A 279 -21.15 16.33 1.49
C VAL A 279 -21.23 16.22 -0.03
N ALA A 280 -20.34 15.45 -0.64
CA ALA A 280 -20.39 15.09 -2.06
C ALA A 280 -19.68 13.74 -2.27
N ASP A 281 -20.31 12.84 -3.01
CA ASP A 281 -19.78 11.53 -3.37
C ASP A 281 -19.67 11.45 -4.90
N LEU A 282 -18.45 11.22 -5.38
CA LEU A 282 -18.15 11.04 -6.79
C LEU A 282 -17.75 9.58 -6.97
N ALA A 283 -18.48 8.87 -7.81
CA ALA A 283 -18.19 7.49 -8.16
C ALA A 283 -17.54 7.42 -9.57
N PRO A 284 -16.23 7.66 -9.70
CA PRO A 284 -15.56 7.56 -10.98
C PRO A 284 -15.66 6.13 -11.50
N GLY A 285 -15.90 5.95 -12.80
CA GLY A 285 -15.93 4.65 -13.44
C GLY A 285 -14.59 3.92 -13.35
N ASN A 286 -14.62 2.62 -13.62
CA ASN A 286 -13.41 1.79 -13.66
C ASN A 286 -12.54 2.18 -14.87
N VAL A 287 -11.24 2.19 -14.68
CA VAL A 287 -10.26 2.60 -15.70
C VAL A 287 -9.04 1.69 -15.68
N PRO A 288 -8.33 1.58 -16.81
CA PRO A 288 -7.02 0.95 -16.83
C PRO A 288 -6.03 1.73 -15.98
N PHE A 289 -5.06 1.01 -15.42
CA PHE A 289 -3.94 1.60 -14.70
C PHE A 289 -2.61 0.97 -15.11
N VAL A 290 -1.55 1.72 -14.93
CA VAL A 290 -0.16 1.25 -15.00
C VAL A 290 0.58 1.74 -13.76
N ARG A 291 1.43 0.86 -13.21
CA ARG A 291 2.21 1.13 -12.02
C ARG A 291 3.62 0.61 -12.21
N LEU A 292 4.60 1.47 -12.01
CA LEU A 292 6.01 1.15 -12.10
C LEU A 292 6.69 1.41 -10.76
N GLY A 293 7.62 0.57 -10.38
CA GLY A 293 8.36 0.72 -9.14
C GLY A 293 9.82 0.31 -9.30
N ALA A 294 10.69 1.00 -8.59
CA ALA A 294 12.08 0.66 -8.43
C ALA A 294 12.44 0.67 -6.95
N GLN A 295 13.17 -0.35 -6.53
CA GLN A 295 13.65 -0.48 -5.17
C GLN A 295 15.12 -0.79 -5.18
N ARG A 296 15.89 -0.05 -4.41
CA ARG A 296 17.30 -0.32 -4.16
C ARG A 296 17.52 -0.73 -2.70
N LEU A 297 18.30 -1.76 -2.53
CA LEU A 297 18.69 -2.34 -1.26
C LEU A 297 20.19 -2.11 -1.07
N PHE A 298 20.63 -1.62 0.07
CA PHE A 298 22.02 -1.25 0.38
C PHE A 298 22.64 -2.17 1.40
#